data_73b5895727d7b8c6205e750b5a3bc63a
#
_entry.id   73b5895727d7b8c6205e750b5a3bc63a
#
_cell.length_a   1.000
_cell.length_b   1.000
_cell.length_c   1.000
_cell.angle_alpha   90.00
_cell.angle_beta   90.00
_cell.angle_gamma   90.00
#
_symmetry.space_group_name_H-M   'P 1'
#
loop_
_entity.id
_entity.type
_entity.pdbx_description
1 polymer ?
#
loop_
_entity_poly.entity_id
_entity_poly.type
_entity_poly.pdbx_seq_one_letter_code
_entity_poly.pdbx_strand_id
1 'polypeptide(L)'
;FIDRDGVLNFGRNGYVNHPTELSIIPGSGKAIAQLREKGYAICVVTNQSPIMRGLWTVERLHSIHDELRRQLLAEDSNAVIDLILTCPHRNRDRCGCRKPWPGMLVKGHNLLRDDRQPNRPIDWAGEKPDFWHPLDAMVGDRKSDMGAGWAVGARTFEVSARHGLPQVIDRVLDSEDSGDFYDPMRW
;
A
#
# COMPACT_ATOMS: atom_id res chain seq x y z
N PHE A 1 1.11 0.50 -5.71
CA PHE A 1 1.25 0.67 -4.24
C PHE A 1 0.09 -0.02 -3.55
N ILE A 2 0.36 -0.83 -2.53
CA ILE A 2 -0.66 -1.66 -1.88
C ILE A 2 -0.49 -1.54 -0.37
N ASP A 3 -1.58 -1.22 0.38
CA ASP A 3 -1.52 -1.36 1.84
C ASP A 3 -1.45 -2.84 2.23
N ARG A 4 -0.97 -3.12 3.43
CA ARG A 4 -0.82 -4.49 3.93
C ARG A 4 -2.10 -4.98 4.61
N ASP A 5 -2.44 -4.37 5.74
CA ASP A 5 -3.53 -4.80 6.62
C ASP A 5 -4.89 -4.37 6.08
N GLY A 6 -5.79 -5.30 5.84
CA GLY A 6 -7.09 -5.06 5.21
C GLY A 6 -7.05 -5.10 3.67
N VAL A 7 -5.85 -5.30 3.06
CA VAL A 7 -5.70 -5.35 1.60
C VAL A 7 -5.04 -6.66 1.14
N LEU A 8 -3.91 -7.04 1.72
CA LEU A 8 -3.23 -8.31 1.44
C LEU A 8 -3.51 -9.36 2.52
N ASN A 9 -3.58 -8.95 3.77
CA ASN A 9 -3.94 -9.81 4.89
C ASN A 9 -5.11 -9.22 5.67
N PHE A 10 -5.84 -10.07 6.38
CA PHE A 10 -6.90 -9.61 7.28
C PHE A 10 -6.32 -8.69 8.36
N GLY A 11 -6.95 -7.52 8.52
CA GLY A 11 -6.70 -6.67 9.67
C GLY A 11 -7.18 -7.32 10.97
N ARG A 12 -6.56 -6.94 12.09
CA ARG A 12 -6.96 -7.40 13.43
C ARG A 12 -7.37 -6.21 14.29
N ASN A 13 -8.18 -6.46 15.31
CA ASN A 13 -8.41 -5.48 16.38
C ASN A 13 -7.08 -5.22 17.11
N GLY A 14 -6.43 -4.10 16.78
CA GLY A 14 -5.06 -3.78 17.17
C GLY A 14 -4.08 -3.98 16.02
N TYR A 15 -3.20 -4.97 16.11
CA TYR A 15 -2.16 -5.21 15.12
C TYR A 15 -1.96 -6.72 14.90
N VAL A 16 -1.35 -7.09 13.77
CA VAL A 16 -0.72 -8.40 13.61
C VAL A 16 0.59 -8.38 14.40
N ASN A 17 0.60 -8.99 15.58
CA ASN A 17 1.75 -8.89 16.52
C ASN A 17 2.76 -10.02 16.37
N HIS A 18 2.40 -11.09 15.67
CA HIS A 18 3.25 -12.25 15.48
C HIS A 18 3.01 -12.85 14.07
N PRO A 19 4.02 -13.47 13.43
CA PRO A 19 3.83 -14.14 12.14
C PRO A 19 2.67 -15.15 12.11
N THR A 20 2.48 -15.90 13.20
CA THR A 20 1.37 -16.89 13.32
C THR A 20 -0.03 -16.26 13.35
N GLU A 21 -0.11 -14.96 13.55
CA GLU A 21 -1.38 -14.23 13.54
C GLU A 21 -1.71 -13.67 12.16
N LEU A 22 -0.77 -13.72 11.22
CA LEU A 22 -0.97 -13.24 9.86
C LEU A 22 -1.77 -14.29 9.09
N SER A 23 -2.81 -13.83 8.40
CA SER A 23 -3.58 -14.63 7.45
C SER A 23 -3.86 -13.76 6.24
N ILE A 24 -3.42 -14.17 5.06
CA ILE A 24 -3.71 -13.42 3.84
C ILE A 24 -5.20 -13.51 3.49
N ILE A 25 -5.68 -12.48 2.81
CA ILE A 25 -7.02 -12.50 2.20
C ILE A 25 -6.94 -13.44 1.00
N PRO A 26 -7.83 -14.47 0.92
CA PRO A 26 -7.79 -15.44 -0.17
C PRO A 26 -7.82 -14.78 -1.55
N GLY A 27 -6.93 -15.22 -2.43
CA GLY A 27 -6.76 -14.67 -3.77
C GLY A 27 -5.78 -13.49 -3.88
N SER A 28 -5.23 -12.98 -2.76
CA SER A 28 -4.26 -11.88 -2.80
C SER A 28 -2.99 -12.24 -3.55
N GLY A 29 -2.48 -13.46 -3.40
CA GLY A 29 -1.33 -13.95 -4.16
C GLY A 29 -1.62 -14.01 -5.66
N LYS A 30 -2.78 -14.56 -6.05
CA LYS A 30 -3.20 -14.60 -7.45
C LYS A 30 -3.36 -13.20 -8.05
N ALA A 31 -3.93 -12.27 -7.30
CA ALA A 31 -4.07 -10.87 -7.75
C ALA A 31 -2.71 -10.20 -7.98
N ILE A 32 -1.74 -10.42 -7.07
CA ILE A 32 -0.35 -9.94 -7.28
C ILE A 32 0.27 -10.56 -8.52
N ALA A 33 0.10 -11.88 -8.72
CA ALA A 33 0.64 -12.57 -9.89
C ALA A 33 0.09 -11.98 -11.20
N GLN A 34 -1.22 -11.70 -11.28
CA GLN A 34 -1.86 -11.04 -12.43
C GLN A 34 -1.27 -9.64 -12.70
N LEU A 35 -1.05 -8.83 -11.66
CA LEU A 35 -0.38 -7.53 -11.81
C LEU A 35 1.02 -7.69 -12.39
N ARG A 36 1.79 -8.64 -11.87
CA ARG A 36 3.16 -8.89 -12.35
C ARG A 36 3.21 -9.38 -13.80
N GLU A 37 2.27 -10.23 -14.21
CA GLU A 37 2.13 -10.66 -15.62
C GLU A 37 1.88 -9.48 -16.57
N LYS A 38 1.26 -8.42 -16.08
CA LYS A 38 1.06 -7.16 -16.81
C LYS A 38 2.20 -6.15 -16.65
N GLY A 39 3.30 -6.54 -16.00
CA GLY A 39 4.50 -5.71 -15.86
C GLY A 39 4.47 -4.71 -14.70
N TYR A 40 3.49 -4.80 -13.79
CA TYR A 40 3.49 -3.95 -12.60
C TYR A 40 4.59 -4.36 -11.62
N ALA A 41 5.30 -3.37 -11.08
CA ALA A 41 6.11 -3.53 -9.89
C ALA A 41 5.20 -3.41 -8.64
N ILE A 42 5.45 -4.24 -7.63
CA ILE A 42 4.62 -4.34 -6.43
C ILE A 42 5.34 -3.74 -5.23
N CYS A 43 4.85 -2.59 -4.76
CA CYS A 43 5.34 -1.91 -3.57
C CYS A 43 4.30 -1.93 -2.46
N VAL A 44 4.57 -2.66 -1.38
CA VAL A 44 3.73 -2.60 -0.18
C VAL A 44 4.11 -1.38 0.65
N VAL A 45 3.10 -0.58 1.06
CA VAL A 45 3.28 0.65 1.85
C VAL A 45 2.39 0.62 3.09
N THR A 46 2.97 0.41 4.27
CA THR A 46 2.20 0.14 5.49
C THR A 46 2.57 1.02 6.68
N ASN A 47 1.56 1.47 7.43
CA ASN A 47 1.72 2.24 8.68
C ASN A 47 1.83 1.30 9.87
N GLN A 48 3.03 1.16 10.47
CA GLN A 48 3.31 0.21 11.56
C GLN A 48 3.84 0.92 12.81
N SER A 49 2.99 1.70 13.45
CA SER A 49 3.33 2.45 14.66
C SER A 49 3.68 1.62 15.93
N PRO A 50 3.39 0.32 16.02
CA PRO A 50 3.84 -0.50 17.15
C PRO A 50 5.34 -0.43 17.41
N ILE A 51 6.17 -0.25 16.37
CA ILE A 51 7.63 -0.08 16.52
C ILE A 51 7.94 1.13 17.40
N MET A 52 7.46 2.33 17.04
CA MET A 52 7.69 3.55 17.83
C MET A 52 6.93 3.58 19.15
N ARG A 53 5.98 2.66 19.34
CA ARG A 53 5.31 2.45 20.65
C ARG A 53 6.07 1.47 21.54
N GLY A 54 7.15 0.84 21.03
CA GLY A 54 7.92 -0.16 21.77
C GLY A 54 7.18 -1.49 21.99
N LEU A 55 6.14 -1.76 21.19
CA LEU A 55 5.35 -3.00 21.31
C LEU A 55 6.05 -4.18 20.65
N TRP A 56 6.82 -3.93 19.61
CA TRP A 56 7.65 -4.92 18.90
C TRP A 56 8.88 -4.29 18.27
N THR A 57 9.85 -5.15 17.97
CA THR A 57 11.12 -4.77 17.32
C THR A 57 10.98 -4.77 15.78
N VAL A 58 11.98 -4.22 15.11
CA VAL A 58 12.09 -4.25 13.66
C VAL A 58 12.20 -5.69 13.14
N GLU A 59 12.93 -6.56 13.86
CA GLU A 59 13.08 -7.98 13.54
C GLU A 59 11.73 -8.72 13.58
N ARG A 60 10.87 -8.36 14.54
CA ARG A 60 9.51 -8.88 14.61
C ARG A 60 8.69 -8.48 13.37
N LEU A 61 8.81 -7.22 12.94
CA LEU A 61 8.15 -6.76 11.73
C LEU A 61 8.66 -7.50 10.49
N HIS A 62 9.97 -7.72 10.39
CA HIS A 62 10.54 -8.49 9.28
C HIS A 62 9.99 -9.90 9.25
N SER A 63 9.93 -10.58 10.40
CA SER A 63 9.35 -11.93 10.48
C SER A 63 7.87 -11.97 10.04
N ILE A 64 7.08 -10.93 10.34
CA ILE A 64 5.69 -10.80 9.87
C ILE A 64 5.67 -10.60 8.33
N HIS A 65 6.57 -9.79 7.78
CA HIS A 65 6.66 -9.58 6.33
C HIS A 65 7.15 -10.83 5.59
N ASP A 66 8.05 -11.61 6.17
CA ASP A 66 8.50 -12.89 5.59
C ASP A 66 7.36 -13.89 5.55
N GLU A 67 6.54 -13.96 6.59
CA GLU A 67 5.33 -14.79 6.61
C GLU A 67 4.30 -14.32 5.57
N LEU A 68 4.13 -13.00 5.38
CA LEU A 68 3.28 -12.46 4.33
C LEU A 68 3.74 -12.96 2.95
N ARG A 69 5.04 -12.79 2.64
CA ARG A 69 5.61 -13.26 1.37
C ARG A 69 5.41 -14.77 1.20
N ARG A 70 5.67 -15.54 2.24
CA ARG A 70 5.51 -17.00 2.21
C ARG A 70 4.08 -17.42 1.87
N GLN A 71 3.07 -16.79 2.49
CA GLN A 71 1.67 -17.12 2.23
C GLN A 71 1.23 -16.69 0.83
N LEU A 72 1.63 -15.52 0.36
CA LEU A 72 1.32 -15.05 -1.00
C LEU A 72 1.93 -15.96 -2.06
N LEU A 73 3.20 -16.34 -1.91
CA LEU A 73 3.89 -17.27 -2.82
C LEU A 73 3.32 -18.70 -2.76
N ALA A 74 2.69 -19.08 -1.66
CA ALA A 74 1.99 -20.36 -1.56
C ALA A 74 0.68 -20.40 -2.36
N GLU A 75 0.04 -19.24 -2.58
CA GLU A 75 -1.13 -19.15 -3.48
C GLU A 75 -0.71 -19.11 -4.96
N ASP A 76 0.38 -18.39 -5.26
CA ASP A 76 0.91 -18.28 -6.62
C ASP A 76 2.41 -17.96 -6.58
N SER A 77 3.22 -18.76 -7.29
CA SER A 77 4.67 -18.58 -7.31
C SER A 77 5.15 -17.26 -7.92
N ASN A 78 4.30 -16.58 -8.69
CA ASN A 78 4.57 -15.25 -9.26
C ASN A 78 4.12 -14.10 -8.34
N ALA A 79 3.58 -14.38 -7.15
CA ALA A 79 3.13 -13.40 -6.18
C ALA A 79 4.31 -12.72 -5.45
N VAL A 80 5.27 -12.20 -6.21
CA VAL A 80 6.47 -11.56 -5.70
C VAL A 80 6.22 -10.08 -5.37
N ILE A 81 6.57 -9.67 -4.15
CA ILE A 81 6.60 -8.27 -3.72
C ILE A 81 8.01 -7.73 -3.94
N ASP A 82 8.13 -6.69 -4.78
CA ASP A 82 9.43 -6.08 -5.10
C ASP A 82 9.96 -5.23 -3.93
N LEU A 83 9.07 -4.55 -3.21
CA LEU A 83 9.45 -3.65 -2.12
C LEU A 83 8.39 -3.62 -1.01
N ILE A 84 8.83 -3.57 0.25
CA ILE A 84 7.96 -3.26 1.40
C ILE A 84 8.52 -2.03 2.11
N LEU A 85 7.73 -0.96 2.16
CA LEU A 85 8.05 0.26 2.88
C LEU A 85 7.13 0.40 4.09
N THR A 86 7.74 0.74 5.22
CA THR A 86 7.04 0.84 6.49
C THR A 86 7.24 2.21 7.12
N CYS A 87 6.15 2.82 7.57
CA CYS A 87 6.22 3.95 8.46
C CYS A 87 6.08 3.47 9.92
N PRO A 88 7.13 3.57 10.75
CA PRO A 88 7.09 3.15 12.17
C PRO A 88 6.46 4.22 13.08
N HIS A 89 6.25 5.43 12.58
CA HIS A 89 5.89 6.60 13.40
C HIS A 89 4.43 6.56 13.85
N ARG A 90 4.17 7.19 15.00
CA ARG A 90 2.82 7.44 15.52
C ARG A 90 2.20 8.64 14.80
N ASN A 91 0.89 8.77 14.86
CA ASN A 91 0.20 9.90 14.23
C ASN A 91 0.70 11.26 14.74
N ARG A 92 0.96 11.36 16.06
CA ARG A 92 1.48 12.59 16.68
C ARG A 92 2.90 12.98 16.27
N ASP A 93 3.67 12.07 15.69
CA ASP A 93 5.07 12.31 15.30
C ASP A 93 5.17 13.13 13.98
N ARG A 94 4.05 13.38 13.29
CA ARG A 94 3.90 14.25 12.11
C ARG A 94 4.97 14.04 11.03
N CYS A 95 5.33 12.78 10.78
CA CYS A 95 6.33 12.44 9.75
C CYS A 95 5.73 12.48 8.34
N GLY A 96 6.55 12.78 7.34
CA GLY A 96 6.13 12.79 5.93
C GLY A 96 5.95 11.40 5.30
N CYS A 97 6.30 10.30 6.00
CA CYS A 97 6.17 8.95 5.45
C CYS A 97 4.85 8.25 5.84
N ARG A 98 4.21 8.67 6.95
CA ARG A 98 2.96 8.05 7.39
C ARG A 98 1.80 8.46 6.49
N LYS A 99 1.14 7.51 5.86
CA LYS A 99 -0.08 7.77 5.10
C LYS A 99 -1.11 8.52 5.98
N PRO A 100 -1.74 9.61 5.50
CA PRO A 100 -1.89 10.01 4.10
C PRO A 100 -0.72 10.77 3.47
N TRP A 101 0.36 11.07 4.20
CA TRP A 101 1.54 11.66 3.59
C TRP A 101 2.20 10.67 2.61
N PRO A 102 2.61 11.13 1.42
CA PRO A 102 3.03 10.24 0.34
C PRO A 102 4.48 9.79 0.41
N GLY A 103 5.22 10.07 1.48
CA GLY A 103 6.68 9.83 1.51
C GLY A 103 7.09 8.38 1.26
N MET A 104 6.26 7.37 1.61
CA MET A 104 6.53 5.99 1.23
C MET A 104 6.32 5.76 -0.27
N LEU A 105 5.29 6.36 -0.88
CA LEU A 105 5.02 6.24 -2.32
C LEU A 105 6.14 6.91 -3.13
N VAL A 106 6.54 8.14 -2.76
CA VAL A 106 7.68 8.84 -3.36
C VAL A 106 8.95 7.98 -3.29
N LYS A 107 9.25 7.43 -2.11
CA LYS A 107 10.42 6.56 -1.94
C LYS A 107 10.31 5.27 -2.76
N GLY A 108 9.14 4.64 -2.77
CA GLY A 108 8.90 3.41 -3.54
C GLY A 108 9.08 3.64 -5.04
N HIS A 109 8.49 4.70 -5.58
CA HIS A 109 8.68 5.11 -6.97
C HIS A 109 10.18 5.28 -7.29
N ASN A 110 10.90 6.07 -6.47
CA ASN A 110 12.31 6.38 -6.68
C ASN A 110 13.26 5.17 -6.53
N LEU A 111 12.81 4.09 -5.91
CA LEU A 111 13.59 2.84 -5.79
C LEU A 111 13.28 1.85 -6.91
N LEU A 112 12.09 1.92 -7.50
CA LEU A 112 11.62 0.97 -8.51
C LEU A 112 11.71 1.52 -9.93
N ARG A 113 11.93 2.82 -10.10
CA ARG A 113 11.98 3.51 -11.40
C ARG A 113 13.17 4.46 -11.47
N ASP A 114 13.61 4.75 -12.70
CA ASP A 114 14.75 5.64 -12.96
C ASP A 114 14.37 7.12 -12.96
N ASP A 115 13.09 7.44 -13.20
CA ASP A 115 12.53 8.80 -13.23
C ASP A 115 12.22 9.31 -11.80
N ARG A 116 13.21 9.86 -11.14
CA ARG A 116 13.09 10.31 -9.75
C ARG A 116 12.08 11.44 -9.56
N GLN A 117 11.18 11.25 -8.61
CA GLN A 117 10.20 12.24 -8.21
C GLN A 117 10.62 12.99 -6.93
N PRO A 118 10.51 14.32 -6.90
CA PRO A 118 10.79 15.10 -5.70
C PRO A 118 9.68 14.94 -4.66
N ASN A 119 10.05 15.06 -3.39
CA ASN A 119 9.06 15.21 -2.32
C ASN A 119 8.58 16.67 -2.34
N ARG A 120 7.38 16.92 -2.84
CA ARG A 120 6.79 18.25 -2.96
C ARG A 120 5.82 18.55 -1.82
N PRO A 121 5.64 19.82 -1.42
CA PRO A 121 4.53 20.21 -0.57
C PRO A 121 3.20 19.81 -1.22
N ILE A 122 2.26 19.36 -0.42
CA ILE A 122 0.95 18.93 -0.89
C ILE A 122 -0.05 20.03 -0.63
N ASP A 123 -0.71 20.50 -1.67
CA ASP A 123 -1.87 21.38 -1.56
C ASP A 123 -3.15 20.50 -1.50
N TRP A 124 -3.61 20.24 -0.30
CA TRP A 124 -4.83 19.44 -0.07
C TRP A 124 -6.12 20.15 -0.50
N ALA A 125 -6.08 21.47 -0.71
CA ALA A 125 -7.23 22.25 -1.18
C ALA A 125 -7.21 22.46 -2.69
N GLY A 126 -6.11 22.11 -3.35
CA GLY A 126 -5.91 22.23 -4.78
C GLY A 126 -6.47 21.04 -5.58
N GLU A 127 -6.12 21.05 -6.85
CA GLU A 127 -6.43 19.95 -7.76
C GLU A 127 -5.52 18.75 -7.48
N LYS A 128 -5.98 17.55 -7.85
CA LYS A 128 -5.15 16.34 -7.81
C LYS A 128 -3.91 16.56 -8.68
N PRO A 129 -2.70 16.31 -8.16
CA PRO A 129 -1.48 16.43 -8.95
C PRO A 129 -1.50 15.53 -10.19
N ASP A 130 -0.73 15.91 -11.22
CA ASP A 130 -0.47 15.02 -12.34
C ASP A 130 0.19 13.73 -11.85
N PHE A 131 -0.18 12.63 -12.47
CA PHE A 131 0.39 11.32 -12.17
C PHE A 131 1.85 11.22 -12.65
N TRP A 132 2.66 10.47 -11.94
CA TRP A 132 4.02 10.15 -12.39
C TRP A 132 4.01 9.14 -13.53
N HIS A 133 3.06 8.20 -13.48
CA HIS A 133 2.79 7.26 -14.56
C HIS A 133 1.28 6.96 -14.59
N PRO A 134 0.66 6.92 -15.80
CA PRO A 134 -0.81 6.79 -15.92
C PRO A 134 -1.37 5.52 -15.28
N LEU A 135 -0.57 4.46 -15.17
CA LEU A 135 -0.99 3.20 -14.57
C LEU A 135 -0.61 3.07 -13.09
N ASP A 136 0.08 4.05 -12.49
CA ASP A 136 0.36 4.01 -11.05
C ASP A 136 -0.96 3.97 -10.26
N ALA A 137 -1.03 3.04 -9.33
CA ALA A 137 -2.23 2.81 -8.53
C ALA A 137 -1.89 2.67 -7.05
N MET A 138 -2.76 3.19 -6.18
CA MET A 138 -2.77 2.93 -4.74
C MET A 138 -4.03 2.15 -4.38
N VAL A 139 -3.85 0.96 -3.81
CA VAL A 139 -4.94 0.14 -3.28
C VAL A 139 -4.89 0.15 -1.75
N GLY A 140 -5.99 0.49 -1.10
CA GLY A 140 -6.08 0.59 0.35
C GLY A 140 -7.49 0.41 0.88
N ASP A 141 -7.61 0.15 2.19
CA ASP A 141 -8.90 0.00 2.87
C ASP A 141 -9.29 1.24 3.71
N ARG A 142 -8.43 2.27 3.68
CA ARG A 142 -8.60 3.48 4.51
C ARG A 142 -8.46 4.77 3.71
N LYS A 143 -9.13 5.81 4.19
CA LYS A 143 -8.98 7.16 3.62
C LYS A 143 -7.53 7.66 3.60
N SER A 144 -6.70 7.22 4.56
CA SER A 144 -5.26 7.55 4.56
C SER A 144 -4.51 6.98 3.35
N ASP A 145 -4.96 5.86 2.82
CA ASP A 145 -4.38 5.24 1.63
C ASP A 145 -4.77 6.01 0.39
N MET A 146 -6.07 6.32 0.30
CA MET A 146 -6.61 7.15 -0.78
C MET A 146 -5.92 8.52 -0.82
N GLY A 147 -5.72 9.15 0.35
CA GLY A 147 -5.00 10.42 0.45
C GLY A 147 -3.56 10.32 -0.02
N ALA A 148 -2.84 9.26 0.34
CA ALA A 148 -1.46 9.06 -0.10
C ALA A 148 -1.36 8.86 -1.63
N GLY A 149 -2.27 8.09 -2.22
CA GLY A 149 -2.37 7.91 -3.67
C GLY A 149 -2.75 9.20 -4.39
N TRP A 150 -3.74 9.93 -3.89
CA TRP A 150 -4.16 11.22 -4.43
C TRP A 150 -3.00 12.21 -4.47
N ALA A 151 -2.23 12.30 -3.37
CA ALA A 151 -1.12 13.23 -3.23
C ALA A 151 0.03 13.05 -4.25
N VAL A 152 0.08 11.93 -4.93
CA VAL A 152 1.05 11.63 -6.01
C VAL A 152 0.39 11.46 -7.39
N GLY A 153 -0.89 11.81 -7.50
CA GLY A 153 -1.63 11.69 -8.75
C GLY A 153 -2.00 10.25 -9.15
N ALA A 154 -1.68 9.23 -8.34
CA ALA A 154 -1.97 7.85 -8.66
C ALA A 154 -3.49 7.57 -8.72
N ARG A 155 -3.90 6.59 -9.52
CA ARG A 155 -5.25 6.03 -9.44
C ARG A 155 -5.45 5.45 -8.04
N THR A 156 -6.60 5.66 -7.43
CA THR A 156 -6.89 5.17 -6.07
C THR A 156 -8.04 4.18 -6.10
N PHE A 157 -7.86 3.04 -5.44
CA PHE A 157 -8.86 2.00 -5.37
C PHE A 157 -9.11 1.64 -3.90
N GLU A 158 -10.30 2.00 -3.40
CA GLU A 158 -10.71 1.68 -2.03
C GLU A 158 -11.32 0.28 -1.99
N VAL A 159 -10.85 -0.54 -1.07
CA VAL A 159 -11.32 -1.91 -0.90
C VAL A 159 -11.95 -2.13 0.48
N SER A 160 -12.84 -3.08 0.56
CA SER A 160 -13.29 -3.60 1.85
C SER A 160 -12.17 -4.43 2.49
N ALA A 161 -11.87 -4.20 3.78
CA ALA A 161 -10.91 -5.00 4.54
C ALA A 161 -11.25 -6.51 4.60
N ARG A 162 -12.46 -6.89 4.18
CA ARG A 162 -12.89 -8.28 4.05
C ARG A 162 -12.45 -8.94 2.74
N HIS A 163 -12.39 -8.16 1.66
CA HIS A 163 -12.15 -8.68 0.30
C HIS A 163 -10.77 -8.30 -0.26
N GLY A 164 -10.20 -7.19 0.23
CA GLY A 164 -8.84 -6.76 -0.12
C GLY A 164 -8.58 -6.56 -1.60
N LEU A 165 -7.32 -6.74 -2.00
CA LEU A 165 -6.86 -6.56 -3.38
C LEU A 165 -7.67 -7.33 -4.43
N PRO A 166 -8.10 -8.59 -4.21
CA PRO A 166 -8.92 -9.31 -5.19
C PRO A 166 -10.20 -8.60 -5.62
N GLN A 167 -10.76 -7.74 -4.75
CA GLN A 167 -11.98 -6.99 -5.05
C GLN A 167 -11.84 -6.05 -6.25
N VAL A 168 -10.65 -5.52 -6.49
CA VAL A 168 -10.42 -4.44 -7.46
C VAL A 168 -9.42 -4.80 -8.54
N ILE A 169 -8.94 -6.04 -8.59
CA ILE A 169 -7.85 -6.42 -9.49
C ILE A 169 -8.19 -6.14 -10.96
N ASP A 170 -9.38 -6.45 -11.42
CA ASP A 170 -9.81 -6.21 -12.79
C ASP A 170 -9.85 -4.71 -13.12
N ARG A 171 -10.25 -3.88 -12.15
CA ARG A 171 -10.26 -2.42 -12.26
C ARG A 171 -8.84 -1.84 -12.34
N VAL A 172 -7.93 -2.35 -11.51
CA VAL A 172 -6.51 -1.90 -11.53
C VAL A 172 -5.86 -2.25 -12.85
N LEU A 173 -6.20 -3.41 -13.43
CA LEU A 173 -5.69 -3.88 -14.72
C LEU A 173 -6.31 -3.16 -15.92
N ASP A 174 -7.48 -2.56 -15.76
CA ASP A 174 -8.10 -1.72 -16.80
C ASP A 174 -7.38 -0.36 -16.84
N SER A 175 -6.74 -0.06 -17.97
CA SER A 175 -6.03 1.21 -18.19
C SER A 175 -6.96 2.43 -18.27
N GLU A 176 -8.24 2.21 -18.59
CA GLU A 176 -9.25 3.27 -18.72
C GLU A 176 -9.93 3.59 -17.37
N ASP A 177 -9.82 2.71 -16.36
CA ASP A 177 -10.37 2.97 -15.03
C ASP A 177 -9.50 3.99 -14.29
N SER A 178 -10.00 5.20 -14.10
CA SER A 178 -9.30 6.29 -13.39
C SER A 178 -9.23 6.11 -11.88
N GLY A 179 -9.83 5.04 -11.33
CA GLY A 179 -9.94 4.78 -9.90
C GLY A 179 -11.09 5.50 -9.22
N ASP A 180 -11.14 5.37 -7.91
CA ASP A 180 -12.19 5.96 -7.08
C ASP A 180 -11.94 7.44 -6.84
N PHE A 181 -13.02 8.21 -6.78
CA PHE A 181 -12.96 9.62 -6.40
C PHE A 181 -12.55 9.77 -4.93
N TYR A 182 -11.60 10.66 -4.66
CA TYR A 182 -11.20 11.01 -3.30
C TYR A 182 -11.25 12.54 -3.13
N ASP A 183 -11.92 13.00 -2.08
CA ASP A 183 -11.97 14.41 -1.69
C ASP A 183 -11.05 14.63 -0.48
N PRO A 184 -9.90 15.28 -0.66
CA PRO A 184 -8.92 15.49 0.43
C PRO A 184 -9.43 16.44 1.51
N MET A 185 -10.51 17.20 1.26
CA MET A 185 -11.11 18.10 2.24
C MET A 185 -12.16 17.44 3.14
N ARG A 186 -12.52 16.18 2.85
CA ARG A 186 -13.50 15.39 3.62
C ARG A 186 -12.81 14.23 4.35
N TRP A 187 -12.19 14.55 5.47
CA TRP A 187 -11.55 13.58 6.37
C TRP A 187 -12.51 13.12 7.46
#